data_a46f5201cf53823674ff9012008e6147
#
_entry.id   a46f5201cf53823674ff9012008e6147
#
_cell.length_a   1.000
_cell.length_b   1.000
_cell.length_c   1.000
_cell.angle_alpha   90.00
_cell.angle_beta   90.00
_cell.angle_gamma   90.00
#
_symmetry.space_group_name_H-M   'P 1'
#
loop_
_entity.id
_entity.type
_entity.pdbx_description
1 polymer ?
#
loop_
_entity_poly.entity_id
_entity_poly.type
_entity_poly.pdbx_seq_one_letter_code
_entity_poly.pdbx_strand_id
1 'polypeptide(L)'
;MLASCSHTPMAGSLVYFSTKSGNTHRFVEKLGFVATRLPLNRDGPALRVSQPYILVTPTYGGGSSQGAVPKQVIHFLNDTHNRNLLRGVIAAGNTNFGEAYGLAGRIIAKKCHVPLLYRFELFGTDDDVVNVRKGVEEFWKRLT
;
A
#
# COMPACT_ATOMS: atom_id res chain seq x y z
N MET A 1 -22.36 -13.29 16.21
CA MET A 1 -22.00 -13.01 15.72
C MET A 1 -21.73 -12.63 15.31
N LEU A 2 -21.78 -12.49 15.36
CA LEU A 2 -21.50 -11.95 14.88
C LEU A 2 -21.02 -11.36 14.47
N ALA A 3 -21.21 -11.28 14.74
CA ALA A 3 -20.84 -10.59 14.25
C ALA A 3 -20.12 -10.20 14.01
N SER A 4 -20.16 -10.36 14.26
CA SER A 4 -19.48 -9.93 13.94
C SER A 4 -18.90 -9.58 13.37
N CYS A 5 -19.00 -9.73 13.42
CA CYS A 5 -18.49 -9.37 12.78
C CYS A 5 -18.13 -8.74 12.21
N SER A 6 -18.30 -8.72 12.31
CA SER A 6 -17.93 -8.15 11.73
C SER A 6 -17.60 -7.29 11.39
N HIS A 7 -17.70 -7.01 11.27
CA HIS A 7 -17.51 -5.95 10.92
C HIS A 7 -16.50 -5.10 11.00
N THR A 8 -16.51 -4.43 11.20
CA THR A 8 -15.31 -3.92 11.74
C THR A 8 -14.05 -4.29 10.99
N PRO A 9 -13.91 -5.45 10.51
CA PRO A 9 -12.70 -5.86 9.79
C PRO A 9 -12.43 -5.04 8.55
N MET A 10 -13.37 -4.29 8.08
CA MET A 10 -13.18 -3.46 6.90
C MET A 10 -12.23 -2.31 7.14
N ALA A 11 -12.26 -1.76 8.34
CA ALA A 11 -11.37 -0.66 8.69
C ALA A 11 -9.95 -1.17 8.82
N GLY A 12 -9.01 -0.55 8.12
CA GLY A 12 -7.61 -0.91 8.22
C GLY A 12 -7.15 -2.05 7.33
N SER A 13 -7.98 -2.46 6.37
CA SER A 13 -7.56 -3.50 5.42
C SER A 13 -6.46 -2.97 4.51
N LEU A 14 -5.31 -3.66 4.50
CA LEU A 14 -4.15 -3.27 3.71
C LEU A 14 -3.70 -4.40 2.80
N VAL A 15 -3.20 -4.02 1.62
CA VAL A 15 -2.44 -4.93 0.76
C VAL A 15 -1.10 -4.27 0.53
N TYR A 16 -0.01 -5.02 0.65
CA TYR A 16 1.30 -4.42 0.50
C TYR A 16 2.25 -5.31 -0.27
N PHE A 17 3.23 -4.67 -0.89
CA PHE A 17 4.35 -5.35 -1.50
C PHE A 17 5.62 -4.99 -0.74
N SER A 18 6.44 -5.98 -0.46
CA SER A 18 7.75 -5.76 0.16
C SER A 18 8.80 -6.59 -0.57
N THR A 19 9.97 -5.99 -0.77
CA THR A 19 11.10 -6.68 -1.36
C THR A 19 11.73 -7.64 -0.34
N LYS A 20 12.78 -8.33 -0.76
CA LYS A 20 13.52 -9.23 0.13
C LYS A 20 14.13 -8.49 1.32
N SER A 21 14.45 -7.20 1.16
CA SER A 21 14.97 -6.41 2.28
C SER A 21 13.96 -6.26 3.41
N GLY A 22 12.66 -6.35 3.09
CA GLY A 22 11.61 -6.36 4.10
C GLY A 22 11.29 -5.01 4.73
N ASN A 23 11.75 -3.91 4.16
CA ASN A 23 11.51 -2.59 4.76
C ASN A 23 10.02 -2.26 4.85
N THR A 24 9.28 -2.45 3.76
CA THR A 24 7.84 -2.20 3.75
C THR A 24 7.11 -3.16 4.67
N HIS A 25 7.53 -4.42 4.68
CA HIS A 25 6.95 -5.43 5.57
C HIS A 25 7.08 -5.03 7.03
N ARG A 26 8.27 -4.57 7.44
CA ARG A 26 8.50 -4.11 8.82
C ARG A 26 7.59 -2.96 9.18
N PHE A 27 7.40 -2.03 8.26
CA PHE A 27 6.52 -0.89 8.51
C PHE A 27 5.09 -1.34 8.69
N VAL A 28 4.60 -2.21 7.81
CA VAL A 28 3.23 -2.71 7.89
C VAL A 28 2.99 -3.51 9.17
N GLU A 29 3.97 -4.30 9.61
CA GLU A 29 3.85 -5.03 10.86
C GLU A 29 3.70 -4.09 12.06
N LYS A 30 4.42 -2.99 12.05
CA LYS A 30 4.33 -2.00 13.14
C LYS A 30 2.96 -1.32 13.19
N LEU A 31 2.28 -1.22 12.04
CA LEU A 31 0.94 -0.62 12.00
C LEU A 31 -0.10 -1.46 12.73
N GLY A 32 0.05 -2.77 12.73
CA GLY A 32 -0.87 -3.66 13.46
C GLY A 32 -2.22 -3.88 12.81
N PHE A 33 -2.43 -3.41 11.59
CA PHE A 33 -3.68 -3.66 10.86
C PHE A 33 -3.66 -5.02 10.19
N VAL A 34 -4.84 -5.51 9.84
CA VAL A 34 -4.96 -6.69 8.98
C VAL A 34 -4.35 -6.34 7.62
N ALA A 35 -3.39 -7.14 7.18
CA ALA A 35 -2.66 -6.85 5.95
C ALA A 35 -2.37 -8.13 5.18
N THR A 36 -2.45 -8.05 3.86
CA THR A 36 -2.13 -9.15 2.96
C THR A 36 -0.90 -8.78 2.14
N ARG A 37 0.11 -9.64 2.14
CA ARG A 37 1.35 -9.41 1.40
C ARG A 37 1.22 -9.96 -0.02
N LEU A 38 1.60 -9.14 -1.01
CA LEU A 38 1.69 -9.61 -2.39
C LEU A 38 2.86 -10.59 -2.53
N PRO A 39 2.68 -11.69 -3.27
CA PRO A 39 3.78 -12.63 -3.48
C PRO A 39 4.93 -11.99 -4.25
N LEU A 40 6.16 -12.35 -3.88
CA LEU A 40 7.34 -11.95 -4.64
C LEU A 40 7.40 -12.64 -5.99
N ASN A 41 6.99 -13.90 -6.02
CA ASN A 41 7.01 -14.72 -7.22
C ASN A 41 5.70 -14.55 -7.99
N ARG A 42 5.81 -14.11 -9.25
CA ARG A 42 4.64 -13.89 -10.11
C ARG A 42 4.13 -15.15 -10.80
N ASP A 43 4.85 -16.26 -10.65
CA ASP A 43 4.48 -17.52 -11.31
C ASP A 43 3.36 -18.27 -10.57
N GLY A 44 3.08 -17.88 -9.32
CA GLY A 44 2.02 -18.50 -8.55
C GLY A 44 0.65 -17.93 -8.89
N PRO A 45 -0.39 -18.39 -8.16
CA PRO A 45 -1.74 -17.85 -8.36
C PRO A 45 -1.77 -16.35 -8.07
N ALA A 46 -2.50 -15.62 -8.90
CA ALA A 46 -2.64 -14.18 -8.71
C ALA A 46 -3.50 -13.90 -7.47
N LEU A 47 -3.05 -12.95 -6.65
CA LEU A 47 -3.84 -12.51 -5.51
C LEU A 47 -5.05 -11.72 -6.01
N ARG A 48 -6.21 -12.03 -5.46
CA ARG A 48 -7.43 -11.32 -5.76
C ARG A 48 -8.11 -10.93 -4.46
N VAL A 49 -8.33 -9.63 -4.28
CA VAL A 49 -8.93 -9.12 -3.05
C VAL A 49 -10.45 -9.18 -3.16
N SER A 50 -11.12 -9.19 -2.01
CA SER A 50 -12.58 -9.23 -1.95
C SER A 50 -13.18 -8.03 -1.22
N GLN A 51 -12.35 -7.13 -0.72
CA GLN A 51 -12.78 -5.98 0.07
C GLN A 51 -12.00 -4.73 -0.32
N PRO A 52 -12.55 -3.53 -0.10
CA PRO A 52 -11.79 -2.30 -0.28
C PRO A 52 -10.52 -2.31 0.56
N TYR A 53 -9.45 -1.73 0.04
CA TYR A 53 -8.14 -1.79 0.68
C TYR A 53 -7.32 -0.53 0.38
N ILE A 54 -6.27 -0.35 1.18
CA ILE A 54 -5.22 0.63 0.94
C ILE A 54 -3.97 -0.16 0.53
N LEU A 55 -3.31 0.28 -0.54
CA LEU A 55 -2.09 -0.34 -1.01
C LEU A 55 -0.87 0.35 -0.41
N VAL A 56 0.07 -0.44 0.09
CA VAL A 56 1.36 0.07 0.57
C VAL A 56 2.46 -0.50 -0.35
N THR A 57 3.24 0.38 -0.97
CA THR A 57 4.23 -0.04 -1.96
C THR A 57 5.54 0.72 -1.81
N PRO A 58 6.69 0.05 -2.02
CA PRO A 58 7.95 0.77 -2.18
C PRO A 58 8.02 1.43 -3.55
N THR A 59 9.00 2.30 -3.71
CA THR A 59 9.32 2.92 -5.00
C THR A 59 10.67 2.37 -5.47
N TYR A 60 10.72 1.88 -6.70
CA TYR A 60 11.93 1.34 -7.30
C TYR A 60 12.66 2.38 -8.13
N GLY A 61 13.89 2.05 -8.49
CA GLY A 61 14.68 2.83 -9.44
C GLY A 61 15.39 4.01 -8.82
N GLY A 62 16.17 4.67 -9.63
CA GLY A 62 17.03 5.77 -9.21
C GLY A 62 16.51 7.12 -9.63
N GLY A 63 15.22 7.40 -9.45
CA GLY A 63 14.65 8.70 -9.78
C GLY A 63 13.93 8.77 -11.10
N SER A 64 13.78 7.65 -11.81
CA SER A 64 13.07 7.60 -13.08
C SER A 64 11.64 7.14 -12.85
N SER A 65 10.69 7.72 -13.58
CA SER A 65 9.28 7.26 -13.52
C SER A 65 9.13 5.86 -14.10
N GLN A 66 10.01 5.50 -15.03
CA GLN A 66 9.99 4.17 -15.63
C GLN A 66 10.54 3.17 -14.62
N GLY A 67 9.76 2.15 -14.30
CA GLY A 67 10.18 1.13 -13.36
C GLY A 67 10.02 1.52 -11.89
N ALA A 68 9.44 2.69 -11.59
CA ALA A 68 9.25 3.11 -10.21
C ALA A 68 8.27 2.21 -9.46
N VAL A 69 7.23 1.73 -10.15
CA VAL A 69 6.24 0.83 -9.56
C VAL A 69 6.73 -0.61 -9.71
N PRO A 70 6.80 -1.39 -8.63
CA PRO A 70 7.21 -2.79 -8.73
C PRO A 70 6.30 -3.57 -9.68
N LYS A 71 6.89 -4.49 -10.45
CA LYS A 71 6.13 -5.26 -11.43
C LYS A 71 5.01 -6.08 -10.79
N GLN A 72 5.24 -6.59 -9.59
CA GLN A 72 4.23 -7.34 -8.85
C GLN A 72 3.01 -6.47 -8.54
N VAL A 73 3.25 -5.19 -8.22
CA VAL A 73 2.17 -4.24 -7.97
C VAL A 73 1.42 -3.92 -9.26
N ILE A 74 2.16 -3.71 -10.35
CA ILE A 74 1.53 -3.46 -11.65
C ILE A 74 0.63 -4.64 -12.04
N HIS A 75 1.16 -5.85 -11.92
CA HIS A 75 0.40 -7.05 -12.26
C HIS A 75 -0.87 -7.17 -11.42
N PHE A 76 -0.76 -6.91 -10.12
CA PHE A 76 -1.89 -6.94 -9.20
C PHE A 76 -2.98 -5.92 -9.61
N LEU A 77 -2.56 -4.70 -9.95
CA LEU A 77 -3.50 -3.63 -10.30
C LEU A 77 -4.02 -3.71 -11.74
N ASN A 78 -3.41 -4.53 -12.60
CA ASN A 78 -3.93 -4.77 -13.93
C ASN A 78 -5.22 -5.58 -13.90
N ASP A 79 -5.47 -6.33 -12.83
CA ASP A 79 -6.76 -6.96 -12.62
C ASP A 79 -7.77 -5.88 -12.25
N THR A 80 -8.76 -5.66 -13.12
CA THR A 80 -9.78 -4.62 -12.92
C THR A 80 -10.49 -4.78 -11.58
N HIS A 81 -10.75 -6.01 -11.17
CA HIS A 81 -11.39 -6.30 -9.89
C HIS A 81 -10.57 -5.74 -8.71
N ASN A 82 -9.27 -6.01 -8.71
CA ASN A 82 -8.37 -5.50 -7.67
C ASN A 82 -8.30 -3.98 -7.70
N ARG A 83 -8.19 -3.41 -8.90
CA ARG A 83 -8.10 -1.97 -9.05
C ARG A 83 -9.36 -1.24 -8.58
N ASN A 84 -10.51 -1.83 -8.83
CA ASN A 84 -11.79 -1.21 -8.43
C ASN A 84 -11.98 -1.15 -6.92
N LEU A 85 -11.29 -2.00 -6.17
CA LEU A 85 -11.38 -2.02 -4.70
C LEU A 85 -10.31 -1.16 -4.03
N LEU A 86 -9.37 -0.62 -4.80
CA LEU A 86 -8.34 0.27 -4.26
C LEU A 86 -8.96 1.59 -3.82
N ARG A 87 -8.64 2.02 -2.59
CA ARG A 87 -9.19 3.27 -2.03
C ARG A 87 -8.13 4.33 -1.77
N GLY A 88 -6.89 3.93 -1.61
CA GLY A 88 -5.80 4.86 -1.39
C GLY A 88 -4.47 4.16 -1.47
N VAL A 89 -3.38 4.92 -1.48
CA VAL A 89 -2.04 4.37 -1.59
C VAL A 89 -1.10 5.06 -0.61
N ILE A 90 -0.20 4.26 -0.04
CA ILE A 90 0.89 4.73 0.82
C ILE A 90 2.18 4.25 0.16
N ALA A 91 3.15 5.15 0.03
CA ALA A 91 4.38 4.83 -0.67
C ALA A 91 5.61 4.98 0.21
N ALA A 92 6.51 4.01 0.10
CA ALA A 92 7.84 4.09 0.67
C ALA A 92 8.82 4.54 -0.41
N GLY A 93 9.93 5.12 0.01
CA GLY A 93 10.96 5.54 -0.92
C GLY A 93 12.23 5.92 -0.19
N ASN A 94 13.12 6.60 -0.91
CA ASN A 94 14.37 7.10 -0.37
C ASN A 94 14.45 8.58 -0.69
N THR A 95 14.59 9.41 0.35
CA THR A 95 14.64 10.87 0.18
C THR A 95 15.83 11.33 -0.64
N ASN A 96 16.86 10.50 -0.78
CA ASN A 96 18.02 10.81 -1.62
C ASN A 96 17.64 10.97 -3.10
N PHE A 97 16.48 10.48 -3.50
CA PHE A 97 16.02 10.62 -4.89
C PHE A 97 15.20 11.89 -5.13
N GLY A 98 15.11 12.77 -4.14
CA GLY A 98 14.47 14.08 -4.31
C GLY A 98 13.02 13.96 -4.75
N GLU A 99 12.69 14.56 -5.91
CA GLU A 99 11.33 14.57 -6.41
C GLU A 99 10.77 13.20 -6.71
N ALA A 100 11.62 12.19 -6.90
CA ALA A 100 11.17 10.82 -7.12
C ALA A 100 10.83 10.09 -5.82
N TYR A 101 11.00 10.74 -4.67
CA TYR A 101 10.65 10.14 -3.39
C TYR A 101 9.16 9.80 -3.37
N GLY A 102 8.86 8.52 -3.15
CA GLY A 102 7.48 8.05 -3.15
C GLY A 102 6.80 8.08 -4.51
N LEU A 103 7.56 8.11 -5.59
CA LEU A 103 7.03 8.25 -6.94
C LEU A 103 6.03 7.15 -7.31
N ALA A 104 6.27 5.90 -6.87
CA ALA A 104 5.34 4.80 -7.15
C ALA A 104 3.93 5.14 -6.68
N GLY A 105 3.81 5.72 -5.48
CA GLY A 105 2.50 6.12 -4.95
C GLY A 105 1.84 7.20 -5.78
N ARG A 106 2.62 8.18 -6.23
CA ARG A 106 2.07 9.26 -7.08
C ARG A 106 1.56 8.73 -8.41
N ILE A 107 2.31 7.80 -9.02
CA ILE A 107 1.91 7.20 -10.29
C ILE A 107 0.61 6.42 -10.12
N ILE A 108 0.52 5.59 -9.10
CA ILE A 108 -0.67 4.78 -8.84
C ILE A 108 -1.86 5.67 -8.51
N ALA A 109 -1.67 6.67 -7.64
CA ALA A 109 -2.74 7.58 -7.25
C ALA A 109 -3.34 8.28 -8.47
N LYS A 110 -2.49 8.73 -9.38
CA LYS A 110 -2.95 9.42 -10.59
C LYS A 110 -3.67 8.47 -11.53
N LYS A 111 -3.12 7.30 -11.79
CA LYS A 111 -3.70 6.35 -12.75
C LYS A 111 -4.98 5.71 -12.25
N CYS A 112 -5.07 5.46 -10.95
CA CYS A 112 -6.23 4.79 -10.35
C CYS A 112 -7.25 5.77 -9.74
N HIS A 113 -6.97 7.08 -9.80
CA HIS A 113 -7.85 8.12 -9.27
C HIS A 113 -8.15 7.92 -7.78
N VAL A 114 -7.11 7.64 -7.01
CA VAL A 114 -7.21 7.50 -5.55
C VAL A 114 -6.18 8.43 -4.89
N PRO A 115 -6.40 8.82 -3.63
CA PRO A 115 -5.45 9.70 -2.95
C PRO A 115 -4.16 8.99 -2.58
N LEU A 116 -3.06 9.74 -2.62
CA LEU A 116 -1.81 9.34 -1.98
C LEU A 116 -1.91 9.77 -0.53
N LEU A 117 -2.02 8.80 0.37
CA LEU A 117 -2.32 9.08 1.76
C LEU A 117 -1.10 9.45 2.59
N TYR A 118 0.05 8.86 2.29
CA TYR A 118 1.27 9.09 3.05
C TYR A 118 2.49 8.59 2.29
N ARG A 119 3.65 9.19 2.59
CA ARG A 119 4.94 8.72 2.10
C ARG A 119 5.88 8.57 3.30
N PHE A 120 6.72 7.53 3.29
CA PHE A 120 7.69 7.32 4.35
C PHE A 120 9.00 6.82 3.75
N GLU A 121 10.09 7.02 4.50
CA GLU A 121 11.42 6.61 4.04
C GLU A 121 11.80 5.27 4.62
N LEU A 122 12.28 4.36 3.77
CA LEU A 122 12.78 3.03 4.15
C LEU A 122 11.72 2.23 4.92
N PHE A 123 11.95 1.92 6.18
CA PHE A 123 11.00 1.18 7.02
C PHE A 123 10.18 2.08 7.94
N GLY A 124 10.29 3.40 7.75
CA GLY A 124 9.53 4.37 8.52
C GLY A 124 10.07 4.60 9.93
N THR A 125 9.71 5.76 10.49
CA THR A 125 10.02 6.07 11.88
C THR A 125 8.82 5.73 12.76
N ASP A 126 9.00 5.79 14.09
CA ASP A 126 7.89 5.61 15.01
C ASP A 126 6.81 6.67 14.80
N ASP A 127 7.22 7.90 14.48
CA ASP A 127 6.27 8.97 14.16
C ASP A 127 5.48 8.65 12.90
N ASP A 128 6.14 8.08 11.88
CA ASP A 128 5.45 7.64 10.66
C ASP A 128 4.38 6.60 10.99
N VAL A 129 4.71 5.65 11.85
CA VAL A 129 3.76 4.61 12.25
C VAL A 129 2.53 5.23 12.92
N VAL A 130 2.74 6.14 13.86
CA VAL A 130 1.63 6.82 14.57
C VAL A 130 0.78 7.61 13.58
N ASN A 131 1.42 8.38 12.70
CA ASN A 131 0.71 9.23 11.73
C ASN A 131 -0.10 8.40 10.75
N VAL A 132 0.47 7.30 10.25
CA VAL A 132 -0.23 6.45 9.29
C VAL A 132 -1.40 5.73 9.96
N ARG A 133 -1.21 5.24 11.19
CA ARG A 133 -2.32 4.59 11.91
C ARG A 133 -3.50 5.52 12.06
N LYS A 134 -3.25 6.75 12.50
CA LYS A 134 -4.33 7.75 12.65
C LYS A 134 -4.98 8.07 11.31
N GLY A 135 -4.15 8.29 10.28
CA GLY A 135 -4.65 8.65 8.96
C GLY A 135 -5.49 7.55 8.35
N VAL A 136 -5.07 6.30 8.49
CA VAL A 136 -5.80 5.15 7.95
C VAL A 136 -7.14 5.00 8.67
N GLU A 137 -7.14 5.11 9.99
CA GLU A 137 -8.37 5.00 10.77
C GLU A 137 -9.37 6.09 10.39
N GLU A 138 -8.91 7.33 10.26
CA GLU A 138 -9.78 8.43 9.86
C GLU A 138 -10.26 8.29 8.43
N PHE A 139 -9.40 7.83 7.53
CA PHE A 139 -9.73 7.62 6.14
C PHE A 139 -10.88 6.62 6.01
N TRP A 140 -10.80 5.50 6.70
CA TRP A 140 -11.86 4.50 6.65
C TRP A 140 -13.16 5.03 7.22
N LYS A 141 -13.10 5.84 8.28
CA LYS A 141 -14.30 6.45 8.85
C LYS A 141 -15.02 7.34 7.84
N ARG A 142 -14.24 8.10 7.04
CA ARG A 142 -14.85 8.98 6.03
C ARG A 142 -15.52 8.21 4.92
N LEU A 143 -15.02 7.02 4.60
CA LEU A 143 -15.60 6.20 3.54
C LEU A 143 -16.87 5.47 3.97
N THR A 144 -17.06 5.33 5.25
CA THR A 144 -18.26 4.71 5.77
C THR A 144 -19.26 5.74 6.26
#